data_78d3f5cf86c0f68c724d3bedd10dd1d2
#
_entry.id   78d3f5cf86c0f68c724d3bedd10dd1d2
#
_cell.length_a   1.000
_cell.length_b   1.000
_cell.length_c   1.000
_cell.angle_alpha   90.00
_cell.angle_beta   90.00
_cell.angle_gamma   90.00
#
_symmetry.space_group_name_H-M   'P 1'
#
loop_
_entity.id
_entity.type
_entity.pdbx_description
1 polymer ?
#
loop_
_entity_poly.entity_id
_entity_poly.type
_entity_poly.pdbx_seq_one_letter_code
_entity_poly.pdbx_strand_id
1 'polypeptide(L)'
;MFTYYLSNVIYDCFEFTGIQSGNLTHSVESGNRIFIYGAVVLLVAMGSMFFVISLVNKLAIIRKLLRDKEMALDLIARQNEELESREKSITDGLIYAQRIQEARLPSEEFLRNYFPSSFIFFKPKDIVSGDFYWIEEYGDRLFVVAADCTGHGVSGALMSMIGMELIEKAILEDHIIIPSHILAAMNVALEKTFSRKKNIGTIIRDGMDIGICLIDKGRQKIFYSGAFIPLYLLRSNSLNQINGDKILIGMNPDRILYTDHEIDIQEDDMLYMFSDGYVDQFGGKDNKKFMYRRLRYLLLTIHRFDVL
;
A
#
# COMPACT_ATOMS: atom_id res chain seq x y z
N MET A 1 41.63 46.46 -15.76
CA MET A 1 43.05 46.31 -15.42
C MET A 1 43.87 45.85 -16.61
N PHE A 2 43.45 44.85 -17.38
CA PHE A 2 44.18 44.32 -18.55
C PHE A 2 44.28 45.29 -19.72
N THR A 3 43.24 46.07 -20.00
CA THR A 3 43.20 47.10 -21.02
C THR A 3 44.14 48.29 -20.72
N TYR A 4 44.32 48.61 -19.44
CA TYR A 4 45.23 49.70 -18.99
C TYR A 4 46.69 49.31 -19.15
N TYR A 5 47.03 48.03 -18.90
CA TYR A 5 48.38 47.52 -19.14
C TYR A 5 48.74 47.42 -20.64
N LEU A 6 47.77 47.01 -21.45
CA LEU A 6 47.97 46.95 -22.91
C LEU A 6 48.16 48.34 -23.54
N SER A 7 47.45 49.34 -23.06
CA SER A 7 47.63 50.74 -23.56
C SER A 7 48.98 51.31 -23.18
N ASN A 8 49.51 51.04 -22.00
CA ASN A 8 50.81 51.49 -21.57
C ASN A 8 51.97 50.81 -22.35
N VAL A 9 51.86 49.49 -22.60
CA VAL A 9 52.82 48.77 -23.41
C VAL A 9 52.83 49.25 -24.87
N ILE A 10 51.66 49.60 -25.41
CA ILE A 10 51.55 50.18 -26.77
C ILE A 10 52.09 51.59 -26.80
N TYR A 11 51.84 52.39 -25.74
CA TYR A 11 52.33 53.79 -25.63
C TYR A 11 53.89 53.80 -25.56
N ASP A 12 54.49 52.95 -24.75
CA ASP A 12 55.95 52.79 -24.63
C ASP A 12 56.59 52.32 -25.96
N CYS A 13 55.89 51.53 -26.77
CA CYS A 13 56.32 51.14 -28.11
C CYS A 13 56.32 52.36 -29.10
N PHE A 14 55.36 53.26 -28.97
CA PHE A 14 55.28 54.46 -29.85
C PHE A 14 56.30 55.57 -29.50
N GLU A 15 56.60 55.79 -28.22
CA GLU A 15 57.58 56.77 -27.76
C GLU A 15 59.03 56.38 -28.13
N PHE A 16 59.28 55.08 -28.31
CA PHE A 16 60.61 54.56 -28.64
C PHE A 16 61.00 54.61 -30.16
N THR A 17 60.07 55.00 -31.03
CA THR A 17 60.35 55.12 -32.51
C THR A 17 60.88 56.47 -32.94
N GLY A 18 61.20 57.39 -31.99
CA GLY A 18 61.87 58.66 -32.26
C GLY A 18 63.30 58.45 -32.71
N ILE A 19 63.50 58.33 -34.02
CA ILE A 19 64.77 58.14 -34.69
C ILE A 19 65.60 59.38 -34.53
N GLN A 20 66.62 59.39 -33.68
CA GLN A 20 67.80 60.25 -33.79
C GLN A 20 69.03 59.45 -34.28
N SER A 21 69.58 59.98 -35.36
CA SER A 21 70.74 59.45 -36.04
C SER A 21 72.05 59.50 -35.20
N GLY A 22 72.63 58.39 -34.90
CA GLY A 22 73.95 58.30 -34.31
C GLY A 22 74.27 57.01 -33.60
N ASN A 23 75.02 56.16 -34.26
CA ASN A 23 75.72 54.93 -33.82
C ASN A 23 75.06 53.61 -34.16
N LEU A 24 75.74 52.80 -35.00
CA LEU A 24 75.38 51.47 -35.45
C LEU A 24 75.17 50.46 -34.31
N THR A 25 75.78 50.61 -33.17
CA THR A 25 75.59 49.77 -32.00
C THR A 25 74.20 49.97 -31.32
N HIS A 26 73.67 51.18 -31.33
CA HIS A 26 72.35 51.50 -30.82
C HIS A 26 71.19 50.97 -31.72
N SER A 27 71.51 50.77 -33.05
CA SER A 27 70.48 50.27 -33.97
C SER A 27 70.22 48.75 -33.82
N VAL A 28 71.19 47.97 -33.45
CA VAL A 28 71.05 46.51 -33.21
C VAL A 28 70.35 46.27 -31.89
N GLU A 29 70.63 47.07 -30.86
CA GLU A 29 70.01 46.96 -29.55
C GLU A 29 68.53 47.42 -29.61
N SER A 30 68.22 48.45 -30.38
CA SER A 30 66.82 48.91 -30.60
C SER A 30 66.05 47.92 -31.44
N GLY A 31 66.66 47.30 -32.47
CA GLY A 31 66.05 46.22 -33.27
C GLY A 31 65.68 45.00 -32.44
N ASN A 32 66.56 44.56 -31.54
CA ASN A 32 66.25 43.46 -30.62
C ASN A 32 65.13 43.77 -29.61
N ARG A 33 65.09 45.02 -29.12
CA ARG A 33 64.00 45.41 -28.21
C ARG A 33 62.69 45.45 -28.95
N ILE A 34 62.57 46.00 -30.15
CA ILE A 34 61.36 46.00 -30.97
C ILE A 34 60.86 44.59 -31.25
N PHE A 35 61.81 43.68 -31.56
CA PHE A 35 61.48 42.26 -31.78
C PHE A 35 60.93 41.59 -30.52
N ILE A 36 61.50 41.86 -29.33
CA ILE A 36 61.04 41.30 -28.03
C ILE A 36 59.68 41.83 -27.69
N TYR A 37 59.44 43.18 -27.85
CA TYR A 37 58.09 43.75 -27.60
C TYR A 37 57.04 43.20 -28.57
N GLY A 38 57.38 43.03 -29.84
CA GLY A 38 56.50 42.42 -30.82
C GLY A 38 56.13 40.98 -30.46
N ALA A 39 57.10 40.18 -29.99
CA ALA A 39 56.88 38.82 -29.54
C ALA A 39 56.00 38.77 -28.30
N VAL A 40 56.20 39.66 -27.31
CA VAL A 40 55.35 39.77 -26.11
C VAL A 40 53.91 40.14 -26.46
N VAL A 41 53.73 41.14 -27.34
CA VAL A 41 52.36 41.55 -27.79
C VAL A 41 51.67 40.39 -28.50
N LEU A 42 52.39 39.63 -29.32
CA LEU A 42 51.83 38.48 -30.04
C LEU A 42 51.46 37.35 -29.09
N LEU A 43 52.30 37.07 -28.08
CA LEU A 43 52.00 36.06 -27.04
C LEU A 43 50.78 36.46 -26.20
N VAL A 44 50.64 37.74 -25.82
CA VAL A 44 49.48 38.25 -25.09
C VAL A 44 48.21 38.17 -25.95
N ALA A 45 48.31 38.53 -27.25
CA ALA A 45 47.20 38.41 -28.18
C ALA A 45 46.78 36.93 -28.38
N MET A 46 47.73 36.02 -28.53
CA MET A 46 47.44 34.57 -28.62
C MET A 46 46.82 34.04 -27.32
N GLY A 47 47.33 34.40 -26.15
CA GLY A 47 46.78 34.02 -24.85
C GLY A 47 45.35 34.56 -24.65
N SER A 48 45.09 35.81 -25.03
CA SER A 48 43.74 36.38 -24.95
C SER A 48 42.75 35.70 -25.91
N MET A 49 43.21 35.35 -27.12
CA MET A 49 42.41 34.61 -28.10
C MET A 49 42.06 33.22 -27.60
N PHE A 50 43.05 32.51 -27.04
CA PHE A 50 42.86 31.20 -26.45
C PHE A 50 41.85 31.23 -25.27
N PHE A 51 41.98 32.26 -24.41
CA PHE A 51 41.03 32.48 -23.30
C PHE A 51 39.59 32.71 -23.79
N VAL A 52 39.44 33.55 -24.81
CA VAL A 52 38.10 33.82 -25.40
C VAL A 52 37.51 32.57 -26.02
N ILE A 53 38.29 31.79 -26.77
CA ILE A 53 37.86 30.51 -27.35
C ILE A 53 37.43 29.52 -26.24
N SER A 54 38.22 29.44 -25.18
CA SER A 54 37.93 28.58 -24.03
C SER A 54 36.62 29.01 -23.34
N LEU A 55 36.41 30.31 -23.17
CA LEU A 55 35.18 30.87 -22.58
C LEU A 55 33.95 30.60 -23.45
N VAL A 56 34.06 30.80 -24.77
CA VAL A 56 32.97 30.48 -25.71
C VAL A 56 32.60 29.00 -25.69
N ASN A 57 33.59 28.13 -25.65
CA ASN A 57 33.36 26.68 -25.55
C ASN A 57 32.65 26.30 -24.23
N LYS A 58 33.09 26.87 -23.11
CA LYS A 58 32.39 26.65 -21.81
C LYS A 58 30.96 27.15 -21.83
N LEU A 59 30.72 28.34 -22.40
CA LEU A 59 29.34 28.88 -22.55
C LEU A 59 28.46 27.99 -23.44
N ALA A 60 29.03 27.42 -24.52
CA ALA A 60 28.32 26.49 -25.40
C ALA A 60 27.92 25.20 -24.65
N ILE A 61 28.82 24.65 -23.84
CA ILE A 61 28.57 23.48 -22.99
C ILE A 61 27.45 23.77 -21.96
N ILE A 62 27.56 24.91 -21.26
CA ILE A 62 26.58 25.32 -20.28
C ILE A 62 25.18 25.49 -20.93
N ARG A 63 25.13 26.13 -22.10
CA ARG A 63 23.87 26.29 -22.85
C ARG A 63 23.27 24.94 -23.27
N LYS A 64 24.12 23.98 -23.64
CA LYS A 64 23.67 22.61 -23.96
C LYS A 64 23.11 21.95 -22.72
N LEU A 65 23.82 21.96 -21.60
CA LEU A 65 23.38 21.37 -20.34
C LEU A 65 22.07 21.97 -19.83
N LEU A 66 21.89 23.29 -19.96
CA LEU A 66 20.64 23.95 -19.59
C LEU A 66 19.47 23.48 -20.45
N ARG A 67 19.65 23.39 -21.76
CA ARG A 67 18.61 22.84 -22.66
C ARG A 67 18.26 21.39 -22.37
N ASP A 68 19.27 20.55 -22.14
CA ASP A 68 19.06 19.14 -21.80
C ASP A 68 18.32 19.02 -20.46
N LYS A 69 18.64 19.87 -19.49
CA LYS A 69 17.92 19.96 -18.20
C LYS A 69 16.46 20.40 -18.39
N GLU A 70 16.21 21.43 -19.19
CA GLU A 70 14.84 21.92 -19.47
C GLU A 70 13.99 20.80 -20.13
N MET A 71 14.54 20.11 -21.12
CA MET A 71 13.85 18.97 -21.75
C MET A 71 13.59 17.83 -20.77
N ALA A 72 14.52 17.54 -19.87
CA ALA A 72 14.32 16.51 -18.84
C ALA A 72 13.23 16.91 -17.83
N LEU A 73 13.19 18.18 -17.43
CA LEU A 73 12.14 18.68 -16.54
C LEU A 73 10.74 18.65 -17.19
N ASP A 74 10.62 19.01 -18.47
CA ASP A 74 9.35 18.92 -19.22
C ASP A 74 8.89 17.47 -19.34
N LEU A 75 9.81 16.54 -19.61
CA LEU A 75 9.47 15.10 -19.65
C LEU A 75 8.99 14.59 -18.30
N ILE A 76 9.68 14.95 -17.21
CA ILE A 76 9.28 14.57 -15.84
C ILE A 76 7.90 15.15 -15.51
N ALA A 77 7.64 16.43 -15.86
CA ALA A 77 6.34 17.04 -15.63
C ALA A 77 5.21 16.29 -16.34
N ARG A 78 5.39 15.95 -17.62
CA ARG A 78 4.41 15.14 -18.38
C ARG A 78 4.19 13.75 -17.80
N GLN A 79 5.27 13.09 -17.37
CA GLN A 79 5.17 11.77 -16.74
C GLN A 79 4.41 11.83 -15.40
N ASN A 80 4.63 12.90 -14.61
CA ASN A 80 3.90 13.11 -13.37
C ASN A 80 2.40 13.33 -13.62
N GLU A 81 2.03 14.18 -14.59
CA GLU A 81 0.62 14.38 -14.97
C GLU A 81 -0.05 13.08 -15.41
N GLU A 82 0.66 12.26 -16.19
CA GLU A 82 0.14 10.95 -16.62
C GLU A 82 -0.03 9.99 -15.43
N LEU A 83 0.96 9.95 -14.52
CA LEU A 83 0.88 9.13 -13.30
C LEU A 83 -0.28 9.55 -12.41
N GLU A 84 -0.45 10.85 -12.14
CA GLU A 84 -1.56 11.39 -11.34
C GLU A 84 -2.92 11.04 -11.97
N SER A 85 -3.04 11.16 -13.30
CA SER A 85 -4.26 10.79 -14.02
C SER A 85 -4.57 9.29 -13.89
N ARG A 86 -3.55 8.43 -14.02
CA ARG A 86 -3.71 6.98 -13.85
C ARG A 86 -4.04 6.59 -12.41
N GLU A 87 -3.37 7.19 -11.43
CA GLU A 87 -3.61 6.97 -10.01
C GLU A 87 -5.04 7.36 -9.64
N LYS A 88 -5.52 8.51 -10.11
CA LYS A 88 -6.90 8.95 -9.92
C LYS A 88 -7.90 7.95 -10.51
N SER A 89 -7.67 7.49 -11.73
CA SER A 89 -8.57 6.53 -12.39
C SER A 89 -8.65 5.18 -11.63
N ILE A 90 -7.50 4.69 -11.13
CA ILE A 90 -7.45 3.48 -10.31
C ILE A 90 -8.19 3.69 -8.99
N THR A 91 -7.95 4.82 -8.31
CA THR A 91 -8.59 5.15 -7.03
C THR A 91 -10.10 5.28 -7.18
N ASP A 92 -10.58 5.96 -8.23
CA ASP A 92 -12.02 6.09 -8.52
C ASP A 92 -12.66 4.70 -8.75
N GLY A 93 -11.96 3.81 -9.45
CA GLY A 93 -12.40 2.41 -9.64
C GLY A 93 -12.46 1.62 -8.33
N LEU A 94 -11.48 1.82 -7.43
CA LEU A 94 -11.46 1.17 -6.12
C LEU A 94 -12.56 1.69 -5.19
N ILE A 95 -12.85 3.00 -5.22
CA ILE A 95 -13.97 3.60 -4.47
C ILE A 95 -15.31 3.02 -4.95
N TYR A 96 -15.45 2.80 -6.26
CA TYR A 96 -16.64 2.15 -6.79
C TYR A 96 -16.76 0.68 -6.32
N ALA A 97 -15.67 -0.07 -6.34
CA ALA A 97 -15.61 -1.44 -5.82
C ALA A 97 -15.95 -1.51 -4.31
N GLN A 98 -15.45 -0.54 -3.52
CA GLN A 98 -15.80 -0.39 -2.11
C GLN A 98 -17.31 -0.28 -1.90
N ARG A 99 -17.98 0.57 -2.68
CA ARG A 99 -19.45 0.75 -2.59
C ARG A 99 -20.21 -0.55 -2.89
N ILE A 100 -19.71 -1.34 -3.84
CA ILE A 100 -20.31 -2.65 -4.14
C ILE A 100 -20.12 -3.60 -2.95
N GLN A 101 -18.92 -3.63 -2.36
CA GLN A 101 -18.62 -4.46 -1.20
C GLN A 101 -19.45 -4.05 0.03
N GLU A 102 -19.51 -2.75 0.33
CA GLU A 102 -20.29 -2.21 1.44
C GLU A 102 -21.81 -2.50 1.29
N ALA A 103 -22.32 -2.48 0.07
CA ALA A 103 -23.73 -2.82 -0.20
C ALA A 103 -24.08 -4.30 0.09
N ARG A 104 -23.08 -5.17 0.18
CA ARG A 104 -23.25 -6.59 0.55
C ARG A 104 -23.08 -6.85 2.04
N LEU A 105 -22.49 -5.90 2.77
CA LEU A 105 -22.33 -6.03 4.21
C LEU A 105 -23.64 -5.66 4.93
N PRO A 106 -24.07 -6.45 5.92
CA PRO A 106 -25.25 -6.12 6.71
C PRO A 106 -25.00 -4.83 7.52
N SER A 107 -26.06 -4.05 7.71
CA SER A 107 -25.96 -2.84 8.55
C SER A 107 -25.80 -3.20 10.03
N GLU A 108 -25.12 -2.33 10.78
CA GLU A 108 -25.01 -2.48 12.23
C GLU A 108 -26.40 -2.44 12.91
N GLU A 109 -27.34 -1.65 12.35
CA GLU A 109 -28.71 -1.58 12.82
C GLU A 109 -29.42 -2.93 12.70
N PHE A 110 -29.16 -3.70 11.63
CA PHE A 110 -29.71 -5.05 11.49
C PHE A 110 -29.29 -5.95 12.65
N LEU A 111 -28.00 -5.94 13.02
CA LEU A 111 -27.52 -6.72 14.18
C LEU A 111 -28.14 -6.25 15.50
N ARG A 112 -28.23 -4.94 15.71
CA ARG A 112 -28.80 -4.35 16.93
C ARG A 112 -30.28 -4.67 17.14
N ASN A 113 -31.04 -4.94 16.07
CA ASN A 113 -32.42 -5.40 16.18
C ASN A 113 -32.54 -6.76 16.88
N TYR A 114 -31.50 -7.61 16.76
CA TYR A 114 -31.42 -8.91 17.44
C TYR A 114 -30.70 -8.82 18.78
N PHE A 115 -29.65 -8.03 18.85
CA PHE A 115 -28.80 -7.85 20.02
C PHE A 115 -28.55 -6.34 20.25
N PRO A 116 -29.35 -5.65 21.05
CA PRO A 116 -29.20 -4.22 21.28
C PRO A 116 -27.81 -3.81 21.79
N SER A 117 -27.16 -4.67 22.58
CA SER A 117 -25.81 -4.46 23.11
C SER A 117 -24.74 -5.06 22.23
N SER A 118 -24.86 -4.93 20.90
CA SER A 118 -23.88 -5.42 19.93
C SER A 118 -23.20 -4.28 19.17
N PHE A 119 -22.03 -4.55 18.65
CA PHE A 119 -21.32 -3.63 17.75
C PHE A 119 -20.54 -4.39 16.68
N ILE A 120 -20.29 -3.72 15.56
CA ILE A 120 -19.40 -4.17 14.50
C ILE A 120 -18.27 -3.18 14.42
N PHE A 121 -17.03 -3.64 14.58
CA PHE A 121 -15.83 -2.84 14.35
C PHE A 121 -15.16 -3.29 13.06
N PHE A 122 -15.45 -2.60 11.97
CA PHE A 122 -14.93 -2.90 10.65
C PHE A 122 -14.15 -1.70 10.10
N LYS A 123 -12.84 -1.87 9.98
CA LYS A 123 -11.92 -0.81 9.49
C LYS A 123 -10.90 -1.40 8.53
N PRO A 124 -11.20 -1.44 7.24
CA PRO A 124 -10.28 -1.92 6.22
C PRO A 124 -8.94 -1.18 6.24
N LYS A 125 -7.86 -1.87 5.89
CA LYS A 125 -6.53 -1.29 5.72
C LYS A 125 -6.44 -0.46 4.44
N ASP A 126 -6.99 -0.99 3.36
CA ASP A 126 -7.04 -0.38 2.03
C ASP A 126 -8.45 0.15 1.74
N ILE A 127 -8.69 0.68 0.55
CA ILE A 127 -10.02 1.17 0.13
C ILE A 127 -11.05 0.04 0.13
N VAL A 128 -10.65 -1.19 -0.23
CA VAL A 128 -11.45 -2.40 -0.21
C VAL A 128 -10.82 -3.44 0.72
N SER A 129 -11.60 -4.38 1.23
CA SER A 129 -11.20 -5.32 2.28
C SER A 129 -11.18 -6.78 1.83
N GLY A 130 -10.18 -7.56 2.31
CA GLY A 130 -10.23 -9.01 2.31
C GLY A 130 -11.12 -9.55 3.41
N ASP A 131 -11.12 -8.89 4.56
CA ASP A 131 -11.99 -9.23 5.67
C ASP A 131 -13.43 -8.88 5.34
N PHE A 132 -14.36 -9.66 5.87
CA PHE A 132 -15.78 -9.34 5.82
C PHE A 132 -16.52 -9.95 7.01
N TYR A 133 -17.69 -9.43 7.28
CA TYR A 133 -18.67 -10.03 8.17
C TYR A 133 -19.99 -10.24 7.40
N TRP A 134 -20.78 -11.20 7.85
CA TRP A 134 -22.05 -11.50 7.23
C TRP A 134 -23.05 -11.92 8.31
N ILE A 135 -24.29 -11.42 8.22
CA ILE A 135 -25.34 -11.67 9.20
C ILE A 135 -26.62 -11.90 8.43
N GLU A 136 -27.30 -13.01 8.73
CA GLU A 136 -28.55 -13.36 8.04
C GLU A 136 -29.49 -14.09 8.98
N GLU A 137 -30.76 -13.78 8.84
CA GLU A 137 -31.85 -14.48 9.52
C GLU A 137 -32.36 -15.63 8.66
N TYR A 138 -32.50 -16.80 9.24
CA TYR A 138 -33.08 -17.97 8.58
C TYR A 138 -34.11 -18.65 9.51
N GLY A 139 -35.39 -18.26 9.40
CA GLY A 139 -36.42 -18.65 10.34
C GLY A 139 -36.15 -18.11 11.75
N ASP A 140 -36.19 -18.97 12.77
CA ASP A 140 -35.89 -18.59 14.17
C ASP A 140 -34.37 -18.57 14.49
N ARG A 141 -33.51 -18.59 13.46
CA ARG A 141 -32.07 -18.68 13.59
C ARG A 141 -31.41 -17.45 13.04
N LEU A 142 -30.31 -17.07 13.67
CA LEU A 142 -29.44 -15.99 13.17
C LEU A 142 -28.04 -16.55 12.93
N PHE A 143 -27.57 -16.38 11.72
CA PHE A 143 -26.19 -16.62 11.38
C PHE A 143 -25.36 -15.36 11.56
N VAL A 144 -24.22 -15.48 12.22
CA VAL A 144 -23.22 -14.41 12.34
C VAL A 144 -21.88 -14.99 11.88
N VAL A 145 -21.26 -14.34 10.93
CA VAL A 145 -20.01 -14.80 10.31
C VAL A 145 -18.97 -13.71 10.38
N ALA A 146 -17.74 -14.10 10.65
CA ALA A 146 -16.55 -13.27 10.46
C ALA A 146 -15.54 -14.04 9.61
N ALA A 147 -14.94 -13.38 8.64
CA ALA A 147 -14.02 -14.01 7.70
C ALA A 147 -12.84 -13.10 7.37
N ASP A 148 -11.71 -13.72 7.08
CA ASP A 148 -10.45 -13.10 6.65
C ASP A 148 -9.93 -13.86 5.42
N CYS A 149 -9.91 -13.19 4.28
CA CYS A 149 -9.49 -13.78 3.02
C CYS A 149 -8.01 -13.56 2.77
N THR A 150 -7.34 -14.55 2.17
CA THR A 150 -5.96 -14.39 1.73
C THR A 150 -5.85 -13.27 0.70
N GLY A 151 -4.81 -12.44 0.87
CA GLY A 151 -4.55 -11.28 0.02
C GLY A 151 -5.15 -9.99 0.58
N HIS A 152 -4.73 -8.86 0.02
CA HIS A 152 -5.20 -7.54 0.41
C HIS A 152 -5.53 -6.69 -0.81
N GLY A 153 -6.17 -5.55 -0.61
CA GLY A 153 -6.62 -4.70 -1.71
C GLY A 153 -7.59 -5.42 -2.63
N VAL A 154 -7.39 -5.34 -3.93
CA VAL A 154 -8.34 -5.87 -4.94
C VAL A 154 -8.49 -7.39 -4.87
N SER A 155 -7.40 -8.12 -4.68
CA SER A 155 -7.45 -9.60 -4.61
C SER A 155 -8.25 -10.08 -3.40
N GLY A 156 -8.00 -9.50 -2.22
CA GLY A 156 -8.77 -9.79 -1.01
C GLY A 156 -10.24 -9.46 -1.18
N ALA A 157 -10.56 -8.29 -1.76
CA ALA A 157 -11.93 -7.86 -1.99
C ALA A 157 -12.71 -8.81 -2.92
N LEU A 158 -12.07 -9.31 -3.98
CA LEU A 158 -12.69 -10.30 -4.86
C LEU A 158 -12.94 -11.63 -4.13
N MET A 159 -12.00 -12.03 -3.26
CA MET A 159 -12.15 -13.23 -2.43
C MET A 159 -13.28 -13.07 -1.42
N SER A 160 -13.40 -11.92 -0.77
CA SER A 160 -14.50 -11.66 0.17
C SER A 160 -15.87 -11.69 -0.52
N MET A 161 -15.98 -11.13 -1.74
CA MET A 161 -17.21 -11.22 -2.52
C MET A 161 -17.59 -12.66 -2.87
N ILE A 162 -16.60 -13.49 -3.26
CA ILE A 162 -16.82 -14.92 -3.50
C ILE A 162 -17.23 -15.61 -2.19
N GLY A 163 -16.58 -15.29 -1.07
CA GLY A 163 -16.92 -15.84 0.25
C GLY A 163 -18.37 -15.57 0.65
N MET A 164 -18.82 -14.31 0.53
CA MET A 164 -20.22 -13.94 0.80
C MET A 164 -21.20 -14.69 -0.10
N GLU A 165 -20.92 -14.82 -1.38
CA GLU A 165 -21.74 -15.56 -2.34
C GLU A 165 -21.85 -17.05 -1.98
N LEU A 166 -20.74 -17.65 -1.56
CA LEU A 166 -20.73 -19.07 -1.16
C LEU A 166 -21.51 -19.32 0.13
N ILE A 167 -21.44 -18.41 1.11
CA ILE A 167 -22.24 -18.48 2.34
C ILE A 167 -23.72 -18.37 2.01
N GLU A 168 -24.09 -17.32 1.27
CA GLU A 168 -25.47 -17.05 0.86
C GLU A 168 -26.05 -18.25 0.12
N LYS A 169 -25.32 -18.78 -0.86
CA LYS A 169 -25.71 -19.97 -1.57
C LYS A 169 -25.93 -21.19 -0.66
N ALA A 170 -24.98 -21.46 0.23
CA ALA A 170 -25.06 -22.64 1.13
C ALA A 170 -26.28 -22.55 2.04
N ILE A 171 -26.57 -21.37 2.61
CA ILE A 171 -27.64 -21.19 3.59
C ILE A 171 -28.99 -21.00 2.93
N LEU A 172 -29.10 -20.08 1.95
CA LEU A 172 -30.38 -19.66 1.39
C LEU A 172 -30.85 -20.54 0.24
N GLU A 173 -29.94 -21.02 -0.62
CA GLU A 173 -30.29 -21.85 -1.76
C GLU A 173 -30.22 -23.35 -1.44
N ASP A 174 -29.09 -23.79 -0.87
CA ASP A 174 -28.86 -25.23 -0.58
C ASP A 174 -29.45 -25.65 0.79
N HIS A 175 -30.01 -24.68 1.57
CA HIS A 175 -30.66 -24.88 2.88
C HIS A 175 -29.79 -25.62 3.90
N ILE A 176 -28.48 -25.41 3.84
CA ILE A 176 -27.53 -26.00 4.81
C ILE A 176 -27.53 -25.11 6.06
N ILE A 177 -27.86 -25.69 7.20
CA ILE A 177 -27.99 -24.95 8.47
C ILE A 177 -26.91 -25.32 9.51
N ILE A 178 -26.18 -26.39 9.31
CA ILE A 178 -25.13 -26.84 10.23
C ILE A 178 -23.82 -26.12 9.87
N PRO A 179 -23.20 -25.36 10.79
CA PRO A 179 -22.02 -24.55 10.48
C PRO A 179 -20.87 -25.34 9.85
N SER A 180 -20.54 -26.52 10.36
CA SER A 180 -19.49 -27.38 9.78
C SER A 180 -19.78 -27.82 8.35
N HIS A 181 -21.05 -28.07 8.04
CA HIS A 181 -21.48 -28.46 6.69
C HIS A 181 -21.45 -27.25 5.72
N ILE A 182 -21.73 -26.04 6.20
CA ILE A 182 -21.58 -24.83 5.41
C ILE A 182 -20.10 -24.64 5.03
N LEU A 183 -19.18 -24.74 6.01
CA LEU A 183 -17.74 -24.66 5.76
C LEU A 183 -17.27 -25.70 4.75
N ALA A 184 -17.76 -26.94 4.88
CA ALA A 184 -17.43 -28.03 3.95
C ALA A 184 -17.94 -27.73 2.53
N ALA A 185 -19.18 -27.25 2.39
CA ALA A 185 -19.74 -26.85 1.09
C ALA A 185 -18.96 -25.70 0.45
N MET A 186 -18.61 -24.67 1.22
CA MET A 186 -17.77 -23.55 0.78
C MET A 186 -16.40 -24.02 0.30
N ASN A 187 -15.74 -24.92 1.08
CA ASN A 187 -14.43 -25.45 0.72
C ASN A 187 -14.47 -26.15 -0.65
N VAL A 188 -15.45 -27.03 -0.86
CA VAL A 188 -15.64 -27.76 -2.14
C VAL A 188 -15.94 -26.79 -3.28
N ALA A 189 -16.80 -25.80 -3.06
CA ALA A 189 -17.20 -24.85 -4.09
C ALA A 189 -16.05 -23.92 -4.49
N LEU A 190 -15.28 -23.41 -3.53
CA LEU A 190 -14.14 -22.53 -3.77
C LEU A 190 -13.04 -23.28 -4.55
N GLU A 191 -12.70 -24.49 -4.13
CA GLU A 191 -11.73 -25.31 -4.83
C GLU A 191 -12.17 -25.63 -6.26
N LYS A 192 -13.43 -25.99 -6.46
CA LYS A 192 -14.00 -26.22 -7.80
C LYS A 192 -13.90 -24.98 -8.69
N THR A 193 -14.07 -23.81 -8.13
CA THR A 193 -13.96 -22.53 -8.84
C THR A 193 -12.55 -22.31 -9.38
N PHE A 194 -11.52 -22.57 -8.56
CA PHE A 194 -10.12 -22.37 -8.94
C PHE A 194 -9.51 -23.55 -9.71
N SER A 195 -9.96 -24.78 -9.45
CA SER A 195 -9.46 -25.99 -10.13
C SER A 195 -9.82 -26.05 -11.61
N ARG A 196 -10.91 -25.43 -12.04
CA ARG A 196 -11.35 -25.37 -13.45
C ARG A 196 -10.33 -24.73 -14.39
N LYS A 197 -9.37 -23.96 -13.86
CA LYS A 197 -8.36 -23.23 -14.64
C LYS A 197 -6.95 -23.82 -14.57
N LYS A 198 -6.78 -25.10 -14.20
CA LYS A 198 -5.46 -25.77 -14.16
C LYS A 198 -4.67 -25.70 -15.48
N ASN A 199 -5.31 -25.38 -16.60
CA ASN A 199 -4.66 -25.25 -17.92
C ASN A 199 -3.96 -23.89 -18.19
N ILE A 200 -4.00 -22.92 -17.26
CA ILE A 200 -3.43 -21.57 -17.46
C ILE A 200 -2.11 -21.37 -16.71
N GLY A 201 -1.54 -22.42 -16.11
CA GLY A 201 -0.19 -22.37 -15.50
C GLY A 201 -0.10 -21.64 -14.15
N THR A 202 -1.16 -21.00 -13.67
CA THR A 202 -1.18 -20.32 -12.38
C THR A 202 -2.14 -21.03 -11.43
N ILE A 203 -1.59 -21.74 -10.44
CA ILE A 203 -2.38 -22.30 -9.34
C ILE A 203 -2.68 -21.18 -8.37
N ILE A 204 -3.92 -20.72 -8.35
CA ILE A 204 -4.40 -19.79 -7.31
C ILE A 204 -4.55 -20.63 -6.04
N ARG A 205 -3.76 -20.30 -5.01
CA ARG A 205 -3.82 -20.92 -3.68
C ARG A 205 -4.39 -19.94 -2.66
N ASP A 206 -5.49 -19.31 -3.04
CA ASP A 206 -6.19 -18.38 -2.18
C ASP A 206 -7.26 -19.13 -1.39
N GLY A 207 -7.48 -18.69 -0.17
CA GLY A 207 -8.44 -19.27 0.74
C GLY A 207 -8.95 -18.24 1.73
N MET A 208 -9.65 -18.71 2.75
CA MET A 208 -10.13 -17.81 3.81
C MET A 208 -10.17 -18.50 5.15
N ASP A 209 -9.85 -17.74 6.19
CA ASP A 209 -10.17 -18.04 7.58
C ASP A 209 -11.59 -17.56 7.83
N ILE A 210 -12.41 -18.36 8.48
CA ILE A 210 -13.82 -18.03 8.67
C ILE A 210 -14.37 -18.68 9.93
N GLY A 211 -15.21 -17.97 10.67
CA GLY A 211 -15.99 -18.48 11.79
C GLY A 211 -17.48 -18.28 11.51
N ILE A 212 -18.27 -19.34 11.66
CA ILE A 212 -19.72 -19.33 11.51
C ILE A 212 -20.35 -19.64 12.86
N CYS A 213 -21.11 -18.69 13.37
CA CYS A 213 -21.90 -18.82 14.60
C CYS A 213 -23.38 -18.81 14.23
N LEU A 214 -24.07 -19.90 14.52
CA LEU A 214 -25.52 -20.02 14.40
C LEU A 214 -26.14 -19.89 15.79
N ILE A 215 -27.00 -18.90 15.99
CA ILE A 215 -27.77 -18.67 17.21
C ILE A 215 -29.20 -19.14 16.96
N ASP A 216 -29.57 -20.25 17.61
CA ASP A 216 -30.93 -20.84 17.55
C ASP A 216 -31.69 -20.40 18.78
N LYS A 217 -32.56 -19.38 18.61
CA LYS A 217 -33.36 -18.82 19.70
C LYS A 217 -34.40 -19.80 20.25
N GLY A 218 -34.96 -20.63 19.38
CA GLY A 218 -35.96 -21.63 19.77
C GLY A 218 -35.37 -22.73 20.66
N ARG A 219 -34.13 -23.09 20.44
CA ARG A 219 -33.41 -24.12 21.23
C ARG A 219 -32.60 -23.54 22.36
N GLN A 220 -32.43 -22.21 22.45
CA GLN A 220 -31.51 -21.56 23.39
C GLN A 220 -30.08 -22.07 23.27
N LYS A 221 -29.60 -22.26 22.02
CA LYS A 221 -28.29 -22.84 21.74
C LYS A 221 -27.54 -22.03 20.69
N ILE A 222 -26.22 -22.07 20.82
CA ILE A 222 -25.29 -21.60 19.83
C ILE A 222 -24.58 -22.80 19.22
N PHE A 223 -24.53 -22.83 17.90
CA PHE A 223 -23.70 -23.79 17.15
C PHE A 223 -22.58 -23.01 16.47
N TYR A 224 -21.35 -23.43 16.69
CA TYR A 224 -20.18 -22.78 16.13
C TYR A 224 -19.29 -23.76 15.39
N SER A 225 -18.80 -23.36 14.23
CA SER A 225 -17.70 -24.00 13.51
C SER A 225 -16.79 -22.96 12.90
N GLY A 226 -15.49 -23.21 12.89
CA GLY A 226 -14.53 -22.24 12.37
C GLY A 226 -13.39 -22.92 11.60
N ALA A 227 -12.89 -22.22 10.60
CA ALA A 227 -11.63 -22.45 9.94
C ALA A 227 -10.67 -21.36 10.43
N PHE A 228 -9.74 -21.67 11.32
CA PHE A 228 -8.78 -20.79 12.01
C PHE A 228 -9.39 -19.72 12.94
N ILE A 229 -10.48 -19.03 12.57
CA ILE A 229 -11.10 -18.01 13.43
C ILE A 229 -11.69 -18.69 14.67
N PRO A 230 -11.36 -18.26 15.90
CA PRO A 230 -11.97 -18.75 17.12
C PRO A 230 -13.23 -17.95 17.49
N LEU A 231 -14.16 -18.58 18.20
CA LEU A 231 -15.22 -17.91 18.94
C LEU A 231 -14.76 -17.68 20.38
N TYR A 232 -14.89 -16.46 20.87
CA TYR A 232 -14.68 -16.11 22.26
C TYR A 232 -16.01 -15.94 22.95
N LEU A 233 -16.23 -16.72 24.01
CA LEU A 233 -17.38 -16.62 24.89
C LEU A 233 -16.95 -16.05 26.24
N LEU A 234 -17.46 -14.87 26.54
CA LEU A 234 -17.33 -14.27 27.86
C LEU A 234 -18.59 -14.62 28.66
N ARG A 235 -18.41 -15.38 29.74
CA ARG A 235 -19.43 -15.84 30.65
C ARG A 235 -18.94 -15.71 32.09
N SER A 236 -19.71 -15.10 32.98
CA SER A 236 -19.36 -14.97 34.40
C SER A 236 -17.94 -14.43 34.64
N ASN A 237 -17.53 -13.37 33.93
CA ASN A 237 -16.17 -12.76 33.96
C ASN A 237 -15.03 -13.72 33.49
N SER A 238 -15.35 -14.83 32.89
CA SER A 238 -14.37 -15.77 32.32
C SER A 238 -14.45 -15.77 30.80
N LEU A 239 -13.30 -15.57 30.15
CA LEU A 239 -13.20 -15.59 28.70
C LEU A 239 -12.75 -16.96 28.21
N ASN A 240 -13.68 -17.72 27.64
CA ASN A 240 -13.45 -19.03 27.07
C ASN A 240 -13.24 -18.90 25.56
N GLN A 241 -12.23 -19.59 25.04
CA GLN A 241 -11.93 -19.63 23.61
C GLN A 241 -12.31 -20.98 23.04
N ILE A 242 -13.19 -20.99 22.05
CA ILE A 242 -13.58 -22.16 21.26
C ILE A 242 -12.82 -22.04 19.94
N ASN A 243 -11.90 -22.97 19.72
CA ASN A 243 -11.02 -22.90 18.55
C ASN A 243 -11.73 -23.45 17.30
N GLY A 244 -11.50 -22.78 16.17
CA GLY A 244 -11.77 -23.37 14.87
C GLY A 244 -10.75 -24.46 14.51
N ASP A 245 -11.09 -25.27 13.51
CA ASP A 245 -10.18 -26.21 12.91
C ASP A 245 -9.04 -25.50 12.19
N LYS A 246 -7.83 -26.07 12.23
CA LYS A 246 -6.66 -25.52 11.52
C LYS A 246 -6.66 -25.96 10.06
N ILE A 247 -7.70 -25.59 9.34
CA ILE A 247 -7.96 -25.96 7.96
C ILE A 247 -8.52 -24.74 7.26
N LEU A 248 -7.77 -24.19 6.31
CA LEU A 248 -8.18 -23.07 5.50
C LEU A 248 -9.25 -23.50 4.48
N ILE A 249 -10.26 -22.69 4.27
CA ILE A 249 -11.24 -22.90 3.20
C ILE A 249 -10.57 -22.68 1.84
N GLY A 250 -10.71 -23.63 0.92
CA GLY A 250 -10.17 -23.57 -0.45
C GLY A 250 -8.81 -24.22 -0.66
N MET A 251 -8.16 -24.75 0.39
CA MET A 251 -6.83 -25.35 0.26
C MET A 251 -6.77 -26.87 0.45
N ASN A 252 -7.83 -27.51 0.88
CA ASN A 252 -7.79 -28.94 1.23
C ASN A 252 -9.01 -29.68 0.67
N PRO A 253 -8.94 -30.16 -0.59
CA PRO A 253 -10.08 -30.83 -1.25
C PRO A 253 -10.51 -32.14 -0.58
N ASP A 254 -9.56 -32.84 0.05
CA ASP A 254 -9.79 -34.20 0.59
C ASP A 254 -10.32 -34.18 2.03
N ARG A 255 -10.37 -33.02 2.69
CA ARG A 255 -10.83 -32.89 4.07
C ARG A 255 -12.15 -32.11 4.11
N ILE A 256 -13.23 -32.86 4.29
CA ILE A 256 -14.62 -32.37 4.20
C ILE A 256 -15.22 -32.10 5.59
N LEU A 257 -14.51 -32.40 6.69
CA LEU A 257 -15.08 -32.34 8.03
C LEU A 257 -14.47 -31.19 8.85
N TYR A 258 -15.33 -30.28 9.25
CA TYR A 258 -15.08 -29.28 10.29
C TYR A 258 -15.82 -29.70 11.56
N THR A 259 -15.38 -29.21 12.70
CA THR A 259 -15.94 -29.56 14.00
C THR A 259 -17.06 -28.60 14.39
N ASP A 260 -18.24 -29.12 14.75
CA ASP A 260 -19.29 -28.31 15.37
C ASP A 260 -19.13 -28.30 16.88
N HIS A 261 -19.29 -27.11 17.45
CA HIS A 261 -19.36 -26.88 18.88
C HIS A 261 -20.77 -26.42 19.24
N GLU A 262 -21.39 -27.11 20.20
CA GLU A 262 -22.71 -26.77 20.72
C GLU A 262 -22.57 -26.14 22.10
N ILE A 263 -23.22 -24.99 22.32
CA ILE A 263 -23.10 -24.18 23.53
C ILE A 263 -24.52 -23.77 23.95
N ASP A 264 -24.90 -24.04 25.19
CA ASP A 264 -26.13 -23.55 25.76
C ASP A 264 -26.02 -22.06 26.05
N ILE A 265 -27.02 -21.26 25.65
CA ILE A 265 -27.05 -19.82 25.90
C ILE A 265 -27.37 -19.58 27.37
N GLN A 266 -26.66 -18.67 28.01
CA GLN A 266 -26.93 -18.18 29.35
C GLN A 266 -27.13 -16.67 29.31
N GLU A 267 -27.87 -16.17 30.33
CA GLU A 267 -28.02 -14.73 30.50
C GLU A 267 -26.65 -14.05 30.65
N ASP A 268 -26.49 -12.87 30.08
CA ASP A 268 -25.25 -12.07 30.06
C ASP A 268 -24.07 -12.70 29.30
N ASP A 269 -24.29 -13.73 28.48
CA ASP A 269 -23.25 -14.22 27.58
C ASP A 269 -22.88 -13.17 26.53
N MET A 270 -21.58 -12.95 26.35
CA MET A 270 -21.06 -12.12 25.26
C MET A 270 -20.19 -12.93 24.33
N LEU A 271 -20.44 -12.79 23.03
CA LEU A 271 -19.72 -13.50 21.96
C LEU A 271 -18.85 -12.53 21.18
N TYR A 272 -17.63 -12.93 20.87
CA TYR A 272 -16.74 -12.15 20.01
C TYR A 272 -16.14 -13.04 18.94
N MET A 273 -16.20 -12.57 17.70
CA MET A 273 -15.46 -13.12 16.55
C MET A 273 -14.70 -11.98 15.89
N PHE A 274 -13.49 -12.25 15.43
CA PHE A 274 -12.62 -11.24 14.81
C PHE A 274 -11.56 -11.88 13.93
N SER A 275 -11.13 -11.15 12.90
CA SER A 275 -9.92 -11.46 12.12
C SER A 275 -8.67 -11.10 12.91
N ASP A 276 -7.49 -11.46 12.40
CA ASP A 276 -6.22 -11.11 13.04
C ASP A 276 -5.85 -9.61 12.90
N GLY A 277 -6.56 -8.87 12.04
CA GLY A 277 -6.28 -7.48 11.72
C GLY A 277 -6.16 -6.57 12.95
N TYR A 278 -6.95 -6.79 14.00
CA TYR A 278 -6.87 -6.00 15.23
C TYR A 278 -5.65 -6.35 16.08
N VAL A 279 -5.35 -7.64 16.25
CA VAL A 279 -4.23 -8.11 17.08
C VAL A 279 -2.87 -7.86 16.44
N ASP A 280 -2.86 -7.74 15.13
CA ASP A 280 -1.67 -7.48 14.33
C ASP A 280 -1.34 -5.99 14.15
N GLN A 281 -2.19 -5.08 14.67
CA GLN A 281 -1.92 -3.66 14.66
C GLN A 281 -0.66 -3.31 15.45
N PHE A 282 0.21 -2.51 14.84
CA PHE A 282 1.38 -1.95 15.48
C PHE A 282 1.04 -0.63 16.16
N GLY A 283 1.62 -0.40 17.34
CA GLY A 283 1.40 0.86 18.04
C GLY A 283 2.08 0.95 19.39
N GLY A 284 1.74 2.01 20.15
CA GLY A 284 2.34 2.34 21.42
C GLY A 284 3.77 2.91 21.28
N LYS A 285 4.42 3.18 22.41
CA LYS A 285 5.75 3.80 22.45
C LYS A 285 6.84 2.94 21.76
N ASP A 286 6.68 1.63 21.79
CA ASP A 286 7.67 0.67 21.26
C ASP A 286 7.33 0.16 19.86
N ASN A 287 6.26 0.66 19.23
CA ASN A 287 5.75 0.22 17.94
C ASN A 287 5.67 -1.32 17.82
N LYS A 288 5.05 -1.97 18.81
CA LYS A 288 4.88 -3.44 18.86
C LYS A 288 3.46 -3.84 18.47
N LYS A 289 3.31 -5.06 17.95
CA LYS A 289 1.99 -5.65 17.71
C LYS A 289 1.16 -5.67 18.99
N PHE A 290 -0.17 -5.50 18.86
CA PHE A 290 -1.10 -5.51 19.98
C PHE A 290 -1.18 -6.88 20.65
N MET A 291 -1.27 -7.95 19.89
CA MET A 291 -1.26 -9.36 20.28
C MET A 291 -2.52 -9.85 21.02
N TYR A 292 -2.86 -11.12 20.86
CA TYR A 292 -4.03 -11.78 21.47
C TYR A 292 -4.12 -11.62 23.00
N ARG A 293 -2.98 -11.60 23.71
CA ARG A 293 -2.98 -11.42 25.17
C ARG A 293 -3.58 -10.09 25.61
N ARG A 294 -3.28 -9.01 24.87
CA ARG A 294 -3.82 -7.67 25.16
C ARG A 294 -5.29 -7.59 24.77
N LEU A 295 -5.69 -8.22 23.66
CA LEU A 295 -7.09 -8.28 23.27
C LEU A 295 -7.93 -9.00 24.31
N ARG A 296 -7.50 -10.16 24.81
CA ARG A 296 -8.21 -10.87 25.90
C ARG A 296 -8.38 -10.00 27.14
N TYR A 297 -7.32 -9.28 27.55
CA TYR A 297 -7.40 -8.36 28.68
C TYR A 297 -8.39 -7.22 28.39
N LEU A 298 -8.37 -6.66 27.19
CA LEU A 298 -9.30 -5.63 26.76
C LEU A 298 -10.75 -6.11 26.86
N LEU A 299 -11.07 -7.26 26.27
CA LEU A 299 -12.42 -7.85 26.28
C LEU A 299 -12.91 -8.09 27.72
N LEU A 300 -12.04 -8.61 28.60
CA LEU A 300 -12.33 -8.78 30.03
C LEU A 300 -12.52 -7.46 30.79
N THR A 301 -12.08 -6.35 30.23
CA THR A 301 -12.20 -5.03 30.88
C THR A 301 -13.46 -4.31 30.38
N ILE A 302 -13.68 -4.30 29.06
CA ILE A 302 -14.75 -3.50 28.43
C ILE A 302 -16.16 -4.08 28.67
N HIS A 303 -16.29 -5.39 28.92
CA HIS A 303 -17.60 -6.01 29.14
C HIS A 303 -18.36 -5.44 30.35
N ARG A 304 -17.66 -4.72 31.23
CA ARG A 304 -18.24 -4.08 32.42
C ARG A 304 -18.86 -2.72 32.11
N PHE A 305 -18.61 -2.19 30.91
CA PHE A 305 -19.16 -0.93 30.47
C PHE A 305 -20.31 -1.23 29.51
N ASP A 306 -21.43 -0.54 29.69
CA ASP A 306 -22.53 -0.63 28.74
C ASP A 306 -22.03 -0.26 27.34
N VAL A 307 -22.35 -1.08 26.36
CA VAL A 307 -22.11 -0.77 24.95
C VAL A 307 -23.18 0.22 24.53
N LEU A 308 -22.85 1.50 24.57
CA LEU A 308 -23.72 2.59 24.15
C LEU A 308 -23.83 2.67 22.64
#